data_4bd116322a29c9c429ac356e76ebd80b
#
_entry.id   4bd116322a29c9c429ac356e76ebd80b
#
_cell.length_a   1.000
_cell.length_b   1.000
_cell.length_c   1.000
_cell.angle_alpha   90.00
_cell.angle_beta   90.00
_cell.angle_gamma   90.00
#
_symmetry.space_group_name_H-M   'P 1'
#
loop_
_entity.id
_entity.type
_entity.pdbx_description
1 polymer ?
#
loop_
_entity_poly.entity_id
_entity_poly.type
_entity_poly.pdbx_seq_one_letter_code
_entity_poly.pdbx_strand_id
1 'polypeptide(L)'
;MNVVDSCGWLEYFGNGTNVDFFAPAIENVQQLIVPHLVVYEVSKRLRQLYGDDGEARGIVFLEKGRFIGGEMELMRQAAMSSKTYQLAMADAIIWQTAQTHQAKLYTQDIDLKGLPGVVFKAKPTVVLQKKATR
;
A
#
# COMPACT_ATOMS: atom_id res chain seq x y z
N MET A 1 5.29 -13.27 4.64
CA MET A 1 4.09 -12.42 4.79
C MET A 1 4.22 -11.19 3.89
N ASN A 2 3.12 -10.61 3.52
CA ASN A 2 3.08 -9.53 2.55
C ASN A 2 2.25 -8.36 3.06
N VAL A 3 2.77 -7.15 2.84
CA VAL A 3 2.02 -5.91 2.98
C VAL A 3 1.93 -5.28 1.60
N VAL A 4 0.77 -4.80 1.23
CA VAL A 4 0.58 -4.07 -0.02
C VAL A 4 0.30 -2.61 0.33
N ASP A 5 1.11 -1.70 -0.21
CA ASP A 5 0.94 -0.27 -0.01
C ASP A 5 -0.40 0.20 -0.58
N SER A 6 -0.90 1.33 -0.09
CA SER A 6 -2.19 1.87 -0.52
C SER A 6 -2.30 2.00 -2.04
N CYS A 7 -1.22 2.46 -2.68
CA CYS A 7 -1.20 2.58 -4.14
C CYS A 7 -1.45 1.24 -4.84
N GLY A 8 -0.95 0.14 -4.25
CA GLY A 8 -1.17 -1.19 -4.82
C GLY A 8 -2.62 -1.65 -4.72
N TRP A 9 -3.26 -1.37 -3.60
CA TRP A 9 -4.67 -1.66 -3.45
C TRP A 9 -5.52 -0.89 -4.46
N LEU A 10 -5.19 0.38 -4.68
CA LEU A 10 -5.92 1.21 -5.65
C LEU A 10 -5.68 0.74 -7.09
N GLU A 11 -4.47 0.30 -7.41
CA GLU A 11 -4.20 -0.34 -8.70
C GLU A 11 -5.06 -1.59 -8.88
N TYR A 12 -5.16 -2.40 -7.84
CA TYR A 12 -5.94 -3.63 -7.86
C TYR A 12 -7.42 -3.34 -8.11
N PHE A 13 -8.01 -2.42 -7.36
CA PHE A 13 -9.42 -2.08 -7.49
C PHE A 13 -9.72 -1.38 -8.82
N GLY A 14 -8.80 -0.56 -9.30
CA GLY A 14 -8.97 0.18 -10.55
C GLY A 14 -8.52 -0.57 -11.79
N ASN A 15 -8.06 -1.80 -11.65
CA ASN A 15 -7.51 -2.59 -12.74
C ASN A 15 -6.42 -1.80 -13.51
N GLY A 16 -5.52 -1.20 -12.73
CA GLY A 16 -4.45 -0.37 -13.27
C GLY A 16 -3.34 -1.16 -13.97
N THR A 17 -2.33 -0.45 -14.45
CA THR A 17 -1.25 -1.04 -15.24
C THR A 17 -0.40 -2.03 -14.46
N ASN A 18 -0.30 -1.88 -13.13
CA ASN A 18 0.49 -2.77 -12.28
C ASN A 18 -0.36 -3.79 -11.51
N VAL A 19 -1.60 -4.03 -11.93
CA VAL A 19 -2.49 -4.94 -11.21
C VAL A 19 -1.87 -6.33 -11.03
N ASP A 20 -1.21 -6.85 -12.06
CA ASP A 20 -0.62 -8.19 -12.02
C ASP A 20 0.56 -8.29 -11.04
N PHE A 21 1.20 -7.17 -10.76
CA PHE A 21 2.27 -7.13 -9.76
C PHE A 21 1.72 -7.23 -8.33
N PHE A 22 0.58 -6.60 -8.07
CA PHE A 22 0.00 -6.56 -6.72
C PHE A 22 -0.95 -7.71 -6.43
N ALA A 23 -1.66 -8.22 -7.44
CA ALA A 23 -2.72 -9.21 -7.24
C ALA A 23 -2.25 -10.46 -6.48
N PRO A 24 -1.11 -11.07 -6.80
CA PRO A 24 -0.69 -12.27 -6.06
C PRO A 24 -0.51 -12.04 -4.57
N ALA A 25 0.03 -10.88 -4.16
CA ALA A 25 0.21 -10.55 -2.75
C ALA A 25 -1.12 -10.31 -2.05
N ILE A 26 -2.06 -9.64 -2.72
CA ILE A 26 -3.39 -9.36 -2.17
C ILE A 26 -4.20 -10.64 -2.04
N GLU A 27 -4.14 -11.51 -3.03
CA GLU A 27 -4.99 -12.71 -3.08
C GLU A 27 -4.46 -13.85 -2.21
N ASN A 28 -3.22 -13.76 -1.77
CA ASN A 28 -2.67 -14.71 -0.80
C ASN A 28 -3.05 -14.29 0.62
N VAL A 29 -4.33 -14.44 0.95
CA VAL A 29 -4.91 -13.88 2.18
C VAL A 29 -4.29 -14.47 3.44
N GLN A 30 -3.77 -15.69 3.39
CA GLN A 30 -3.12 -16.31 4.54
C GLN A 30 -1.82 -15.58 4.94
N GLN A 31 -1.20 -14.90 4.02
CA GLN A 31 0.05 -14.18 4.23
C GLN A 31 -0.11 -12.67 4.18
N LEU A 32 -1.34 -12.18 4.07
CA LEU A 32 -1.60 -10.77 3.86
C LEU A 32 -1.76 -10.03 5.19
N ILE A 33 -0.95 -8.99 5.37
CA ILE A 33 -1.05 -8.08 6.50
C ILE A 33 -1.56 -6.74 5.98
N VAL A 34 -2.52 -6.15 6.69
CA VAL A 34 -3.15 -4.88 6.33
C VAL A 34 -2.93 -3.89 7.45
N PRO A 35 -1.96 -2.97 7.30
CA PRO A 35 -1.73 -1.91 8.30
C PRO A 35 -2.91 -0.95 8.38
N HIS A 36 -3.14 -0.42 9.58
CA HIS A 36 -4.29 0.48 9.80
C HIS A 36 -4.25 1.72 8.90
N LEU A 37 -3.06 2.28 8.62
CA LEU A 37 -2.98 3.43 7.72
C LEU A 37 -3.34 3.10 6.28
N VAL A 38 -3.09 1.86 5.85
CA VAL A 38 -3.54 1.41 4.54
C VAL A 38 -5.06 1.44 4.47
N VAL A 39 -5.74 0.97 5.52
CA VAL A 39 -7.20 1.03 5.58
C VAL A 39 -7.69 2.48 5.44
N TYR A 40 -7.07 3.40 6.19
CA TYR A 40 -7.45 4.81 6.12
C TYR A 40 -7.28 5.38 4.71
N GLU A 41 -6.11 5.19 4.12
CA GLU A 41 -5.80 5.77 2.82
C GLU A 41 -6.65 5.18 1.71
N VAL A 42 -6.85 3.86 1.72
CA VAL A 42 -7.67 3.18 0.71
C VAL A 42 -9.13 3.58 0.85
N SER A 43 -9.67 3.57 2.07
CA SER A 43 -11.06 3.98 2.32
C SER A 43 -11.29 5.41 1.84
N LYS A 44 -10.39 6.31 2.19
CA LYS A 44 -10.51 7.72 1.80
C LYS A 44 -10.55 7.85 0.28
N ARG A 45 -9.64 7.19 -0.42
CA ARG A 45 -9.53 7.30 -1.87
C ARG A 45 -10.70 6.63 -2.58
N LEU A 46 -11.15 5.48 -2.09
CA LEU A 46 -12.31 4.80 -2.68
C LEU A 46 -13.56 5.65 -2.55
N ARG A 47 -13.75 6.33 -1.42
CA ARG A 47 -14.89 7.24 -1.25
C ARG A 47 -14.83 8.40 -2.24
N GLN A 48 -13.65 8.95 -2.46
CA GLN A 48 -13.46 10.03 -3.42
C GLN A 48 -13.77 9.60 -4.85
N LEU A 49 -13.37 8.37 -5.22
CA LEU A 49 -13.50 7.89 -6.59
C LEU A 49 -14.87 7.26 -6.87
N TYR A 50 -15.43 6.53 -5.91
CA TYR A 50 -16.59 5.66 -6.15
C TYR A 50 -17.70 5.81 -5.12
N GLY A 51 -17.60 6.78 -4.21
CA GLY A 51 -18.61 7.01 -3.18
C GLY A 51 -18.62 5.97 -2.08
N ASP A 52 -19.58 6.08 -1.18
CA ASP A 52 -19.67 5.21 -0.01
C ASP A 52 -19.86 3.74 -0.38
N ASP A 53 -20.65 3.47 -1.43
CA ASP A 53 -20.88 2.10 -1.89
C ASP A 53 -19.61 1.46 -2.44
N GLY A 54 -18.81 2.24 -3.16
CA GLY A 54 -17.53 1.76 -3.68
C GLY A 54 -16.55 1.44 -2.58
N GLU A 55 -16.51 2.28 -1.55
CA GLU A 55 -15.67 2.03 -0.39
C GLU A 55 -16.12 0.75 0.33
N ALA A 56 -17.42 0.61 0.57
CA ALA A 56 -17.95 -0.57 1.26
C ALA A 56 -17.61 -1.87 0.51
N ARG A 57 -17.67 -1.85 -0.82
CA ARG A 57 -17.30 -3.03 -1.62
C ARG A 57 -15.80 -3.33 -1.54
N GLY A 58 -14.99 -2.30 -1.56
CA GLY A 58 -13.53 -2.47 -1.52
C GLY A 58 -13.02 -2.96 -0.18
N ILE A 59 -13.59 -2.45 0.91
CA ILE A 59 -13.10 -2.78 2.25
C ILE A 59 -13.24 -4.28 2.57
N VAL A 60 -14.18 -4.96 1.94
CA VAL A 60 -14.35 -6.41 2.12
C VAL A 60 -13.06 -7.17 1.78
N PHE A 61 -12.33 -6.71 0.77
CA PHE A 61 -11.08 -7.35 0.39
C PHE A 61 -9.98 -7.12 1.43
N LEU A 62 -9.92 -5.93 2.01
CA LEU A 62 -8.94 -5.64 3.07
C LEU A 62 -9.23 -6.46 4.33
N GLU A 63 -10.49 -6.69 4.62
CA GLU A 63 -10.90 -7.46 5.80
C GLU A 63 -10.45 -8.92 5.76
N LYS A 64 -10.13 -9.44 4.59
CA LYS A 64 -9.63 -10.81 4.46
C LYS A 64 -8.22 -10.98 5.00
N GLY A 65 -7.43 -9.91 5.05
CA GLY A 65 -6.09 -9.95 5.59
C GLY A 65 -6.07 -9.74 7.11
N ARG A 66 -4.87 -9.80 7.66
CA ARG A 66 -4.67 -9.59 9.10
C ARG A 66 -4.46 -8.10 9.35
N PHE A 67 -5.41 -7.49 10.03
CA PHE A 67 -5.34 -6.07 10.40
C PHE A 67 -4.30 -5.86 11.51
N ILE A 68 -3.43 -4.86 11.33
CA ILE A 68 -2.43 -4.47 12.34
C ILE A 68 -2.65 -3.00 12.68
N GLY A 69 -2.94 -2.75 13.97
CA GLY A 69 -3.15 -1.40 14.46
C GLY A 69 -1.85 -0.68 14.82
N GLY A 70 -1.98 0.56 15.28
CA GLY A 70 -0.85 1.43 15.62
C GLY A 70 -0.51 1.38 17.10
N GLU A 71 0.12 0.30 17.56
CA GLU A 71 0.56 0.20 18.94
C GLU A 71 1.69 1.20 19.21
N MET A 72 1.86 1.56 20.49
CA MET A 72 2.83 2.59 20.87
C MET A 72 4.25 2.28 20.41
N GLU A 73 4.71 1.06 20.60
CA GLU A 73 6.08 0.70 20.22
C GLU A 73 6.27 0.76 18.70
N LEU A 74 5.27 0.32 17.95
CA LEU A 74 5.31 0.43 16.49
C LEU A 74 5.43 1.90 16.06
N MET A 75 4.67 2.78 16.70
CA MET A 75 4.71 4.21 16.38
C MET A 75 6.06 4.82 16.71
N ARG A 76 6.65 4.44 17.85
CA ARG A 76 7.99 4.92 18.20
C ARG A 76 9.05 4.46 17.20
N GLN A 77 8.98 3.21 16.78
CA GLN A 77 9.90 2.67 15.77
C GLN A 77 9.70 3.34 14.41
N ALA A 78 8.45 3.60 14.04
CA ALA A 78 8.15 4.31 12.80
C ALA A 78 8.70 5.73 12.81
N ALA A 79 8.65 6.41 13.95
CA ALA A 79 9.22 7.73 14.09
C ALA A 79 10.74 7.71 13.90
N MET A 80 11.40 6.69 14.43
CA MET A 80 12.85 6.51 14.21
C MET A 80 13.15 6.24 12.73
N SER A 81 12.37 5.40 12.10
CA SER A 81 12.53 5.08 10.67
C SER A 81 12.31 6.32 9.80
N SER A 82 11.31 7.12 10.16
CA SER A 82 11.03 8.39 9.46
C SER A 82 12.27 9.29 9.45
N LYS A 83 12.93 9.39 10.60
CA LYS A 83 14.14 10.20 10.72
C LYS A 83 15.32 9.59 9.95
N THR A 84 15.52 8.29 10.11
CA THR A 84 16.68 7.61 9.51
C THR A 84 16.61 7.60 7.99
N TYR A 85 15.44 7.35 7.44
CA TYR A 85 15.26 7.20 5.99
C TYR A 85 14.54 8.38 5.35
N GLN A 86 14.24 9.42 6.14
CA GLN A 86 13.56 10.63 5.67
C GLN A 86 12.23 10.31 4.99
N LEU A 87 11.41 9.51 5.66
CA LEU A 87 10.11 9.10 5.15
C LEU A 87 9.01 9.98 5.69
N ALA A 88 8.00 10.24 4.87
CA ALA A 88 6.76 10.85 5.32
C ALA A 88 6.06 9.93 6.33
N MET A 89 5.18 10.49 7.15
CA MET A 89 4.57 9.76 8.27
C MET A 89 3.91 8.46 7.83
N ALA A 90 3.05 8.50 6.82
CA ALA A 90 2.32 7.31 6.39
C ALA A 90 3.27 6.24 5.87
N ASP A 91 4.23 6.63 5.05
CA ASP A 91 5.22 5.70 4.51
C ASP A 91 6.04 5.04 5.61
N ALA A 92 6.45 5.81 6.61
CA ALA A 92 7.23 5.28 7.74
C ALA A 92 6.43 4.25 8.53
N ILE A 93 5.17 4.53 8.80
CA ILE A 93 4.31 3.64 9.59
C ILE A 93 4.03 2.35 8.81
N ILE A 94 3.73 2.45 7.53
CA ILE A 94 3.44 1.29 6.69
C ILE A 94 4.69 0.42 6.55
N TRP A 95 5.83 1.04 6.23
CA TRP A 95 7.09 0.31 6.09
C TRP A 95 7.50 -0.36 7.40
N GLN A 96 7.40 0.38 8.53
CA GLN A 96 7.76 -0.19 9.83
C GLN A 96 6.84 -1.34 10.22
N THR A 97 5.55 -1.27 9.87
CA THR A 97 4.63 -2.38 10.11
C THR A 97 5.12 -3.64 9.38
N ALA A 98 5.51 -3.49 8.13
CA ALA A 98 6.07 -4.61 7.36
C ALA A 98 7.34 -5.15 8.02
N GLN A 99 8.26 -4.26 8.41
CA GLN A 99 9.53 -4.67 9.05
C GLN A 99 9.30 -5.44 10.35
N THR A 100 8.42 -4.93 11.20
CA THR A 100 8.12 -5.54 12.49
C THR A 100 7.57 -6.96 12.32
N HIS A 101 6.83 -7.21 11.26
CA HIS A 101 6.23 -8.52 10.99
C HIS A 101 7.02 -9.36 9.99
N GLN A 102 8.23 -8.91 9.63
CA GLN A 102 9.09 -9.60 8.68
C GLN A 102 8.38 -9.87 7.35
N ALA A 103 7.55 -8.92 6.94
CA ALA A 103 6.78 -9.00 5.71
C ALA A 103 7.45 -8.19 4.61
N LYS A 104 7.24 -8.62 3.36
CA LYS A 104 7.61 -7.84 2.19
C LYS A 104 6.60 -6.75 1.97
N LEU A 105 7.06 -5.55 1.60
CA LEU A 105 6.18 -4.43 1.27
C LEU A 105 6.19 -4.23 -0.24
N TYR A 106 5.05 -4.46 -0.86
CA TYR A 106 4.85 -4.28 -2.31
C TYR A 106 4.36 -2.87 -2.56
N THR A 107 5.08 -2.12 -3.39
CA THR A 107 4.76 -0.71 -3.65
C THR A 107 5.19 -0.28 -5.05
N GLN A 108 4.57 0.78 -5.54
CA GLN A 108 5.02 1.51 -6.72
C GLN A 108 5.46 2.94 -6.37
N ASP A 109 5.57 3.25 -5.08
CA ASP A 109 6.01 4.56 -4.59
C ASP A 109 7.53 4.64 -4.62
N ILE A 110 8.05 5.58 -5.40
CA ILE A 110 9.49 5.77 -5.55
C ILE A 110 10.17 6.09 -4.20
N ASP A 111 9.45 6.72 -3.27
CA ASP A 111 10.02 7.10 -1.98
C ASP A 111 10.37 5.90 -1.11
N LEU A 112 9.78 4.74 -1.38
CA LEU A 112 10.07 3.51 -0.64
C LEU A 112 11.05 2.60 -1.36
N LYS A 113 11.40 2.92 -2.60
CA LYS A 113 12.29 2.08 -3.40
C LYS A 113 13.64 1.91 -2.73
N GLY A 114 14.11 0.68 -2.66
CA GLY A 114 15.45 0.38 -2.15
C GLY A 114 15.52 0.18 -0.66
N LEU A 115 14.45 0.41 0.09
CA LEU A 115 14.46 0.12 1.52
C LEU A 115 14.41 -1.39 1.76
N PRO A 116 14.94 -1.86 2.90
CA PRO A 116 14.90 -3.28 3.22
C PRO A 116 13.50 -3.85 3.16
N GLY A 117 13.34 -5.01 2.54
CA GLY A 117 12.06 -5.72 2.45
C GLY A 117 11.08 -5.15 1.44
N VAL A 118 11.45 -4.11 0.71
CA VAL A 118 10.55 -3.49 -0.28
C VAL A 118 10.69 -4.19 -1.63
N VAL A 119 9.54 -4.55 -2.21
CA VAL A 119 9.43 -5.08 -3.57
C VAL A 119 8.77 -3.99 -4.40
N PHE A 120 9.54 -3.38 -5.28
CA PHE A 120 9.14 -2.18 -5.99
C PHE A 120 8.88 -2.44 -7.46
N LYS A 121 7.84 -1.82 -8.01
CA LYS A 121 7.62 -1.75 -9.45
C LYS A 121 7.16 -0.35 -9.82
N ALA A 122 7.88 0.29 -10.73
CA ALA A 122 7.54 1.65 -11.17
C ALA A 122 6.19 1.66 -11.90
N LYS A 123 5.42 2.73 -11.66
CA LYS A 123 4.21 2.95 -12.43
C LYS A 123 4.59 3.54 -13.78
N PRO A 124 4.12 2.95 -14.91
CA PRO A 124 4.44 3.49 -16.23
C PRO A 124 3.93 4.92 -16.39
N THR A 125 4.70 5.73 -17.11
CA THR A 125 4.32 7.09 -17.46
C THR A 125 3.29 7.03 -18.59
N VAL A 126 2.19 7.81 -18.46
CA VAL A 126 1.14 7.87 -19.48
C VAL A 126 1.12 9.21 -20.21
N VAL A 127 2.01 10.13 -19.88
CA VAL A 127 2.01 11.48 -20.45
C VAL A 127 2.22 11.44 -21.97
N LEU A 128 3.14 10.59 -22.42
CA LEU A 128 3.44 10.48 -23.85
C LEU A 128 2.28 9.93 -24.63
N GLN A 129 1.51 9.01 -24.04
CA GLN A 129 0.34 8.43 -24.69
C GLN A 129 -0.72 9.47 -24.97
N LYS A 130 -0.93 10.41 -24.07
CA LYS A 130 -1.89 11.48 -24.26
C LYS A 130 -1.52 12.35 -25.45
N LYS A 131 -0.24 12.63 -25.63
CA LYS A 131 0.23 13.39 -26.77
C LYS A 131 0.07 12.62 -28.05
N ALA A 132 0.35 11.32 -28.00
CA ALA A 132 0.25 10.48 -29.19
C ALA A 132 -1.17 10.36 -29.72
N THR A 133 -2.17 10.51 -28.86
CA THR A 133 -3.58 10.38 -29.28
C THR A 133 -4.11 11.62 -29.97
N ARG A 134 -3.33 12.64 -30.05
CA ARG A 134 -3.75 13.85 -30.74
C ARG A 134 -3.48 13.75 -32.21
#